data_a8a39d35f4cf70454b7aff4538c2b7c6
#
_entry.id   a8a39d35f4cf70454b7aff4538c2b7c6
#
_cell.length_a   1.000
_cell.length_b   1.000
_cell.length_c   1.000
_cell.angle_alpha   90.00
_cell.angle_beta   90.00
_cell.angle_gamma   90.00
#
_symmetry.space_group_name_H-M   'P 1'
#
loop_
_entity.id
_entity.type
_entity.pdbx_description
1 polymer ?
#
loop_
_entity_poly.entity_id
_entity_poly.type
_entity_poly.pdbx_seq_one_letter_code
_entity_poly.pdbx_strand_id
1 'polypeptide(L)'
;MLFRSVDNVAGVLVPEDQSTVTKSGGNKKGQTAATPAPGKGGGSGKTADLWSIGIGDEQYFWLKSTLEKSQAKYKFVFAHHVMGTGRGAVEVSTNYEWGGKDPKGQTTFAKERPNWELPIHDLMVKNGVSIFFQGHDHIFVTQERDGLIYQSMPNPADDTFSMFNSDAYLSGTKAPNSGHVKVTVAPTGAKVEYFLAARPQDSQRSNLQLAHSYTVQPRLM
;
A
#
# COMPACT_ATOMS: atom_id res chain seq x y z
N MET A 1 16.79 6.85 -3.52
CA MET A 1 17.18 5.76 -2.60
C MET A 1 17.61 4.57 -3.43
N LEU A 2 18.85 4.11 -3.31
CA LEU A 2 19.40 3.03 -4.14
C LEU A 2 18.99 1.69 -3.55
N PHE A 3 18.33 0.84 -4.34
CA PHE A 3 18.18 -0.57 -3.98
C PHE A 3 19.34 -1.38 -4.54
N ARG A 4 20.02 -2.11 -3.68
CA ARG A 4 20.92 -3.18 -4.10
C ARG A 4 20.08 -4.46 -4.24
N SER A 5 20.13 -5.08 -5.40
CA SER A 5 19.76 -6.49 -5.57
C SER A 5 20.64 -7.31 -4.64
N VAL A 6 20.04 -8.00 -3.69
CA VAL A 6 20.68 -9.14 -3.03
C VAL A 6 20.30 -10.33 -3.88
N ASP A 7 21.23 -11.20 -4.20
CA ASP A 7 20.98 -12.35 -5.07
C ASP A 7 19.71 -13.08 -4.65
N ASN A 8 18.70 -13.10 -5.57
CA ASN A 8 17.36 -13.66 -5.41
C ASN A 8 16.26 -12.77 -4.79
N VAL A 9 16.47 -11.47 -4.57
CA VAL A 9 15.43 -10.53 -4.13
C VAL A 9 15.42 -9.28 -5.00
N ALA A 10 14.29 -8.92 -5.56
CA ALA A 10 14.08 -7.63 -6.21
C ALA A 10 13.04 -6.81 -5.44
N GLY A 11 13.43 -5.62 -5.01
CA GLY A 11 12.52 -4.60 -4.51
C GLY A 11 12.25 -3.58 -5.60
N VAL A 12 10.99 -3.29 -5.85
CA VAL A 12 10.56 -2.26 -6.81
C VAL A 12 9.97 -1.11 -6.04
N LEU A 13 10.56 0.08 -6.15
CA LEU A 13 9.98 1.34 -5.67
C LEU A 13 9.19 1.97 -6.80
N VAL A 14 7.94 2.29 -6.51
CA VAL A 14 7.14 3.16 -7.37
C VAL A 14 7.36 4.59 -6.87
N PRO A 15 8.00 5.49 -7.66
CA PRO A 15 8.16 6.89 -7.26
C PRO A 15 6.80 7.57 -7.13
N GLU A 16 6.66 8.49 -6.17
CA GLU A 16 5.51 9.40 -6.14
C GLU A 16 5.61 10.36 -7.32
N ASP A 17 4.50 10.53 -8.06
CA ASP A 17 4.38 11.59 -9.03
C ASP A 17 4.37 12.96 -8.32
N GLN A 18 5.43 13.74 -8.52
CA GLN A 18 5.54 15.09 -7.96
C GLN A 18 4.82 16.15 -8.81
N SER A 19 4.01 15.76 -9.77
CA SER A 19 3.25 16.69 -10.60
C SER A 19 1.95 17.09 -9.91
N THR A 20 1.98 18.20 -9.23
CA THR A 20 0.95 19.17 -8.83
C THR A 20 0.92 19.51 -7.35
N VAL A 21 2.00 20.10 -6.83
CA VAL A 21 1.86 20.97 -5.66
C VAL A 21 1.99 22.42 -6.14
N THR A 22 0.89 23.00 -6.50
CA THR A 22 0.77 24.46 -6.54
C THR A 22 0.82 24.97 -5.09
N LYS A 23 1.94 25.62 -4.75
CA LYS A 23 2.11 26.32 -3.49
C LYS A 23 1.07 27.45 -3.40
N SER A 24 0.06 27.26 -2.56
CA SER A 24 -0.73 28.35 -2.00
C SER A 24 -0.25 28.54 -0.56
N GLY A 25 0.47 29.61 -0.31
CA GLY A 25 0.90 30.01 1.02
C GLY A 25 -0.28 30.49 1.86
N GLY A 26 -0.34 30.08 3.12
CA GLY A 26 -1.35 30.52 4.06
C GLY A 26 -1.08 29.98 5.47
N ASN A 27 -0.28 30.72 6.22
CA ASN A 27 -0.01 30.53 7.64
C ASN A 27 -1.32 30.67 8.46
N LYS A 28 -1.77 29.65 9.21
CA LYS A 28 -2.64 29.84 10.39
C LYS A 28 -2.45 28.75 11.44
N LYS A 29 -2.28 29.23 12.67
CA LYS A 29 -2.17 28.52 13.95
C LYS A 29 -3.34 27.59 14.24
N GLY A 30 -3.03 26.48 14.84
CA GLY A 30 -3.71 25.68 15.86
C GLY A 30 -5.24 25.58 15.78
N GLN A 31 -5.71 24.36 15.45
CA GLN A 31 -7.01 23.92 15.95
C GLN A 31 -7.02 22.38 16.11
N THR A 32 -7.53 21.96 17.24
CA THR A 32 -7.77 20.61 17.71
C THR A 32 -8.58 19.78 16.72
N ALA A 33 -8.17 18.54 16.56
CA ALA A 33 -8.82 17.55 15.70
C ALA A 33 -10.24 17.22 16.20
N ALA A 34 -11.22 17.50 15.35
CA ALA A 34 -12.54 16.91 15.44
C ALA A 34 -12.73 16.00 14.22
N THR A 35 -13.13 14.76 14.47
CA THR A 35 -13.48 13.74 13.50
C THR A 35 -14.61 14.26 12.60
N PRO A 36 -14.50 14.23 11.27
CA PRO A 36 -15.65 14.48 10.41
C PRO A 36 -16.43 13.19 10.23
N ALA A 37 -17.66 13.20 10.72
CA ALA A 37 -18.70 12.29 10.25
C ALA A 37 -18.97 12.49 8.74
N PRO A 38 -19.54 11.51 8.01
CA PRO A 38 -19.80 11.62 6.59
C PRO A 38 -20.80 12.76 6.32
N GLY A 39 -20.27 13.92 5.99
CA GLY A 39 -21.05 15.12 5.70
C GLY A 39 -21.75 14.98 4.35
N LYS A 40 -23.08 15.06 4.36
CA LYS A 40 -23.89 15.44 3.21
C LYS A 40 -23.52 16.88 2.83
N GLY A 41 -22.60 17.04 1.91
CA GLY A 41 -22.25 18.32 1.28
C GLY A 41 -22.82 18.35 -0.12
N GLY A 42 -23.99 18.96 -0.30
CA GLY A 42 -24.48 19.36 -1.61
C GLY A 42 -23.62 20.48 -2.18
N GLY A 43 -22.78 20.14 -3.13
CA GLY A 43 -22.12 21.04 -4.03
C GLY A 43 -21.99 20.32 -5.35
N SER A 44 -22.48 20.92 -6.44
CA SER A 44 -22.31 20.42 -7.81
C SER A 44 -20.84 20.58 -8.24
N GLY A 45 -19.94 19.89 -7.55
CA GLY A 45 -18.56 19.70 -7.96
C GLY A 45 -18.51 18.48 -8.86
N LYS A 46 -17.91 18.61 -10.05
CA LYS A 46 -17.49 17.47 -10.87
C LYS A 46 -16.80 16.47 -9.95
N THR A 47 -17.37 15.27 -9.81
CA THR A 47 -16.67 14.15 -9.14
C THR A 47 -15.32 14.03 -9.81
N ALA A 48 -14.25 14.14 -9.02
CA ALA A 48 -12.90 13.98 -9.55
C ALA A 48 -12.82 12.66 -10.30
N ASP A 49 -12.35 12.72 -11.53
CA ASP A 49 -12.08 11.51 -12.30
C ASP A 49 -10.90 10.79 -11.69
N LEU A 50 -11.17 9.77 -10.91
CA LEU A 50 -10.13 9.01 -10.20
C LEU A 50 -9.26 8.17 -11.13
N TRP A 51 -9.61 8.05 -12.41
CA TRP A 51 -8.71 7.54 -13.43
C TRP A 51 -7.55 8.52 -13.73
N SER A 52 -7.72 9.79 -13.41
CA SER A 52 -6.66 10.81 -13.50
C SER A 52 -5.68 10.79 -12.32
N ILE A 53 -6.04 10.10 -11.24
CA ILE A 53 -5.21 9.98 -10.03
C ILE A 53 -4.59 8.57 -10.00
N GLY A 54 -3.55 8.36 -10.77
CA GLY A 54 -2.91 7.08 -10.89
C GLY A 54 -1.39 7.22 -11.02
N ILE A 55 -0.72 6.12 -11.33
CA ILE A 55 0.74 6.12 -11.51
C ILE A 55 1.15 6.62 -12.90
N GLY A 56 0.23 6.63 -13.87
CA GLY A 56 0.49 7.06 -15.25
C GLY A 56 1.29 6.05 -16.07
N ASP A 57 1.40 6.34 -17.37
CA ASP A 57 2.01 5.43 -18.36
C ASP A 57 3.48 5.16 -18.07
N GLU A 58 4.25 6.19 -17.73
CA GLU A 58 5.69 6.06 -17.50
C GLU A 58 6.01 5.09 -16.36
N GLN A 59 5.35 5.26 -15.23
CA GLN A 59 5.55 4.38 -14.07
C GLN A 59 4.99 2.97 -14.32
N TYR A 60 3.86 2.87 -15.02
CA TYR A 60 3.30 1.57 -15.36
C TYR A 60 4.25 0.75 -16.24
N PHE A 61 4.76 1.32 -17.34
CA PHE A 61 5.67 0.61 -18.25
C PHE A 61 7.01 0.29 -17.58
N TRP A 62 7.50 1.18 -16.72
CA TRP A 62 8.67 0.89 -15.90
C TRP A 62 8.43 -0.29 -14.95
N LEU A 63 7.31 -0.30 -14.23
CA LEU A 63 6.92 -1.39 -13.33
C LEU A 63 6.79 -2.72 -14.10
N LYS A 64 6.03 -2.70 -15.21
CA LYS A 64 5.84 -3.86 -16.09
C LYS A 64 7.18 -4.42 -16.54
N SER A 65 8.02 -3.59 -17.16
CA SER A 65 9.33 -4.03 -17.66
C SER A 65 10.24 -4.57 -16.55
N THR A 66 10.21 -3.95 -15.36
CA THR A 66 11.01 -4.40 -14.22
C THR A 66 10.56 -5.75 -13.70
N LEU A 67 9.26 -5.95 -13.54
CA LEU A 67 8.69 -7.20 -13.06
C LEU A 67 8.91 -8.36 -14.05
N GLU A 68 8.71 -8.11 -15.34
CA GLU A 68 8.89 -9.12 -16.41
C GLU A 68 10.34 -9.58 -16.59
N LYS A 69 11.29 -8.67 -16.40
CA LYS A 69 12.73 -9.00 -16.48
C LYS A 69 13.28 -9.69 -15.23
N SER A 70 12.59 -9.56 -14.11
CA SER A 70 13.09 -10.07 -12.83
C SER A 70 12.93 -11.59 -12.73
N GLN A 71 14.03 -12.29 -12.43
CA GLN A 71 14.10 -13.72 -12.13
C GLN A 71 14.16 -14.00 -10.62
N ALA A 72 13.91 -12.97 -9.78
CA ALA A 72 13.98 -13.10 -8.34
C ALA A 72 12.85 -14.00 -7.80
N LYS A 73 13.19 -14.88 -6.85
CA LYS A 73 12.21 -15.76 -6.16
C LYS A 73 11.20 -14.99 -5.32
N TYR A 74 11.60 -13.82 -4.82
CA TYR A 74 10.76 -12.91 -4.08
C TYR A 74 10.77 -11.55 -4.76
N LYS A 75 9.60 -11.00 -5.04
CA LYS A 75 9.46 -9.65 -5.60
C LYS A 75 8.62 -8.83 -4.64
N PHE A 76 9.18 -7.72 -4.20
CA PHE A 76 8.50 -6.79 -3.30
C PHE A 76 8.29 -5.47 -4.03
N VAL A 77 7.05 -4.97 -3.98
CA VAL A 77 6.68 -3.67 -4.53
C VAL A 77 6.34 -2.75 -3.37
N PHE A 78 6.78 -1.50 -3.44
CA PHE A 78 6.57 -0.50 -2.40
C PHE A 78 5.91 0.73 -3.01
N ALA A 79 4.83 1.19 -2.40
CA ALA A 79 4.19 2.46 -2.71
C ALA A 79 3.78 3.17 -1.42
N HIS A 80 3.69 4.50 -1.44
CA HIS A 80 3.20 5.22 -0.28
C HIS A 80 1.70 5.05 -0.11
N HIS A 81 0.93 5.26 -1.20
CA HIS A 81 -0.52 5.20 -1.14
C HIS A 81 -1.05 3.76 -1.16
N VAL A 82 -2.20 3.59 -0.53
CA VAL A 82 -2.98 2.37 -0.62
C VAL A 82 -3.49 2.18 -2.04
N MET A 83 -3.52 0.96 -2.48
CA MET A 83 -4.02 0.59 -3.79
C MET A 83 -5.49 1.00 -3.98
N GLY A 84 -5.84 1.39 -5.20
CA GLY A 84 -7.22 1.67 -5.56
C GLY A 84 -7.72 3.08 -5.21
N THR A 85 -6.81 4.00 -4.86
CA THR A 85 -7.10 5.41 -4.55
C THR A 85 -8.10 5.64 -3.40
N GLY A 86 -8.25 4.64 -2.55
CA GLY A 86 -9.12 4.68 -1.38
C GLY A 86 -8.40 4.15 -0.15
N ARG A 87 -9.17 3.74 0.84
CA ARG A 87 -8.68 3.05 2.04
C ARG A 87 -9.14 1.59 2.01
N GLY A 88 -8.44 0.70 2.73
CA GLY A 88 -8.84 -0.69 2.85
C GLY A 88 -8.13 -1.66 1.93
N ALA A 89 -7.12 -1.24 1.19
CA ALA A 89 -6.24 -2.09 0.38
C ALA A 89 -6.99 -3.10 -0.53
N VAL A 90 -7.14 -4.37 -0.11
CA VAL A 90 -7.80 -5.42 -0.90
C VAL A 90 -9.25 -5.02 -1.26
N GLU A 91 -9.96 -4.36 -0.39
CA GLU A 91 -11.35 -3.92 -0.60
C GLU A 91 -11.50 -2.94 -1.77
N VAL A 92 -10.46 -2.18 -2.05
CA VAL A 92 -10.44 -1.19 -3.15
C VAL A 92 -9.52 -1.58 -4.30
N SER A 93 -8.83 -2.69 -4.19
CA SER A 93 -7.87 -3.16 -5.21
C SER A 93 -8.50 -3.53 -6.55
N THR A 94 -9.83 -3.57 -6.63
CA THR A 94 -10.56 -3.78 -7.90
C THR A 94 -10.76 -2.51 -8.70
N ASN A 95 -10.45 -1.35 -8.12
CA ASN A 95 -10.83 -0.06 -8.67
C ASN A 95 -9.76 0.53 -9.59
N TYR A 96 -10.19 1.26 -10.61
CA TYR A 96 -9.39 2.10 -11.50
C TYR A 96 -8.17 1.38 -12.09
N GLU A 97 -7.00 2.01 -12.13
CA GLU A 97 -5.75 1.43 -12.64
C GLU A 97 -5.36 0.11 -11.94
N TRP A 98 -5.81 -0.08 -10.72
CA TRP A 98 -5.41 -1.21 -9.90
C TRP A 98 -6.15 -2.50 -10.25
N GLY A 99 -7.46 -2.43 -10.50
CA GLY A 99 -8.27 -3.60 -10.82
C GLY A 99 -9.24 -3.41 -12.00
N GLY A 100 -9.19 -2.26 -12.66
CA GLY A 100 -9.87 -2.03 -13.94
C GLY A 100 -11.34 -1.69 -13.85
N LYS A 101 -11.91 -1.52 -12.65
CA LYS A 101 -13.34 -1.26 -12.47
C LYS A 101 -13.60 0.19 -12.04
N ASP A 102 -14.74 0.71 -12.46
CA ASP A 102 -15.27 1.96 -11.93
C ASP A 102 -15.97 1.74 -10.57
N PRO A 103 -16.41 2.81 -9.86
CA PRO A 103 -17.11 2.68 -8.58
C PRO A 103 -18.46 1.94 -8.66
N LYS A 104 -18.98 1.72 -9.85
CA LYS A 104 -20.20 0.92 -10.08
C LYS A 104 -19.89 -0.55 -10.35
N GLY A 105 -18.61 -0.93 -10.31
CA GLY A 105 -18.14 -2.28 -10.58
C GLY A 105 -18.06 -2.64 -12.08
N GLN A 106 -18.22 -1.67 -12.97
CA GLN A 106 -18.14 -1.89 -14.42
C GLN A 106 -16.67 -1.91 -14.86
N THR A 107 -16.31 -2.87 -15.71
CA THR A 107 -14.99 -2.96 -16.30
C THR A 107 -14.84 -1.88 -17.37
N THR A 108 -14.03 -0.86 -17.07
CA THR A 108 -13.77 0.28 -17.98
C THR A 108 -12.30 0.40 -18.35
N PHE A 109 -11.46 -0.50 -17.88
CA PHE A 109 -10.01 -0.48 -18.00
C PHE A 109 -9.49 -0.26 -19.44
N ALA A 110 -9.97 -1.04 -20.39
CA ALA A 110 -9.52 -0.95 -21.78
C ALA A 110 -9.84 0.41 -22.42
N LYS A 111 -10.88 1.09 -21.96
CA LYS A 111 -11.21 2.44 -22.41
C LYS A 111 -10.32 3.50 -21.77
N GLU A 112 -10.07 3.38 -20.47
CA GLU A 112 -9.35 4.38 -19.69
C GLU A 112 -7.81 4.20 -19.78
N ARG A 113 -7.35 2.98 -20.04
CA ARG A 113 -5.92 2.62 -20.22
C ARG A 113 -5.70 1.74 -21.44
N PRO A 114 -5.95 2.26 -22.67
CA PRO A 114 -5.92 1.45 -23.89
C PRO A 114 -4.53 0.86 -24.21
N ASN A 115 -3.46 1.44 -23.67
CA ASN A 115 -2.09 0.99 -23.89
C ASN A 115 -1.57 0.04 -22.81
N TRP A 116 -2.35 -0.19 -21.75
CA TRP A 116 -1.93 -1.08 -20.66
C TRP A 116 -2.46 -2.50 -20.90
N GLU A 117 -1.59 -3.48 -20.73
CA GLU A 117 -1.97 -4.88 -20.92
C GLU A 117 -2.91 -5.40 -19.83
N LEU A 118 -2.60 -5.05 -18.57
CA LEU A 118 -3.30 -5.53 -17.37
C LEU A 118 -3.46 -4.40 -16.35
N PRO A 119 -4.50 -4.44 -15.52
CA PRO A 119 -4.53 -3.66 -14.28
C PRO A 119 -3.32 -3.98 -13.40
N ILE A 120 -2.92 -3.05 -12.54
CA ILE A 120 -1.69 -3.18 -11.74
C ILE A 120 -1.72 -4.41 -10.83
N HIS A 121 -2.86 -4.72 -10.21
CA HIS A 121 -3.02 -5.93 -9.41
C HIS A 121 -2.70 -7.19 -10.23
N ASP A 122 -3.34 -7.33 -11.38
CA ASP A 122 -3.18 -8.49 -12.25
C ASP A 122 -1.75 -8.58 -12.82
N LEU A 123 -1.15 -7.42 -13.12
CA LEU A 123 0.26 -7.34 -13.53
C LEU A 123 1.19 -7.88 -12.44
N MET A 124 0.98 -7.49 -11.19
CA MET A 124 1.76 -7.98 -10.05
C MET A 124 1.56 -9.47 -9.82
N VAL A 125 0.33 -9.95 -9.86
CA VAL A 125 0.00 -11.38 -9.70
C VAL A 125 0.64 -12.21 -10.81
N LYS A 126 0.47 -11.81 -12.08
CA LYS A 126 1.06 -12.46 -13.26
C LYS A 126 2.57 -12.60 -13.13
N ASN A 127 3.24 -11.59 -12.60
CA ASN A 127 4.69 -11.55 -12.47
C ASN A 127 5.23 -12.08 -11.13
N GLY A 128 4.39 -12.68 -10.31
CA GLY A 128 4.82 -13.35 -9.09
C GLY A 128 5.30 -12.39 -8.01
N VAL A 129 4.72 -11.19 -7.88
CA VAL A 129 4.97 -10.31 -6.74
C VAL A 129 4.52 -11.01 -5.47
N SER A 130 5.40 -11.07 -4.49
CA SER A 130 5.16 -11.74 -3.22
C SER A 130 4.41 -10.84 -2.24
N ILE A 131 4.85 -9.59 -2.11
CA ILE A 131 4.26 -8.61 -1.18
C ILE A 131 4.24 -7.24 -1.85
N PHE A 132 3.09 -6.57 -1.74
CA PHE A 132 2.93 -5.15 -1.99
C PHE A 132 2.87 -4.40 -0.66
N PHE A 133 3.91 -3.63 -0.37
CA PHE A 133 3.98 -2.78 0.82
C PHE A 133 3.38 -1.41 0.51
N GLN A 134 2.48 -0.95 1.37
CA GLN A 134 1.78 0.32 1.24
C GLN A 134 1.70 1.04 2.57
N GLY A 135 1.62 2.35 2.55
CA GLY A 135 1.57 3.21 3.75
C GLY A 135 0.25 3.97 3.84
N HIS A 136 0.33 5.27 4.11
CA HIS A 136 -0.75 6.26 4.14
C HIS A 136 -1.78 6.09 5.26
N ASP A 137 -2.30 4.90 5.49
CA ASP A 137 -3.42 4.65 6.43
C ASP A 137 -2.98 4.51 7.89
N HIS A 138 -1.66 4.55 8.15
CA HIS A 138 -1.10 4.53 9.51
C HIS A 138 -1.62 3.36 10.37
N ILE A 139 -1.65 2.17 9.81
CA ILE A 139 -2.07 0.94 10.51
C ILE A 139 -1.27 -0.25 9.99
N PHE A 140 -0.94 -1.19 10.88
CA PHE A 140 -0.45 -2.48 10.42
C PHE A 140 -1.63 -3.35 9.99
N VAL A 141 -1.68 -3.73 8.72
CA VAL A 141 -2.66 -4.70 8.22
C VAL A 141 -1.99 -5.63 7.21
N THR A 142 -2.20 -6.94 7.39
CA THR A 142 -1.81 -7.95 6.40
C THR A 142 -3.06 -8.56 5.80
N GLN A 143 -3.21 -8.44 4.50
CA GLN A 143 -4.29 -9.04 3.71
C GLN A 143 -3.71 -9.86 2.57
N GLU A 144 -4.52 -10.72 1.95
CA GLU A 144 -4.13 -11.48 0.76
C GLU A 144 -5.25 -11.47 -0.27
N ARG A 145 -4.85 -11.32 -1.54
CA ARG A 145 -5.74 -11.49 -2.69
C ARG A 145 -4.96 -12.11 -3.85
N ASP A 146 -5.51 -13.17 -4.42
CA ASP A 146 -4.94 -13.88 -5.58
C ASP A 146 -3.46 -14.29 -5.36
N GLY A 147 -3.12 -14.65 -4.10
CA GLY A 147 -1.78 -15.02 -3.68
C GLY A 147 -0.80 -13.84 -3.52
N LEU A 148 -1.21 -12.62 -3.74
CA LEU A 148 -0.45 -11.40 -3.47
C LEU A 148 -0.78 -10.88 -2.08
N ILE A 149 0.24 -10.71 -1.24
CA ILE A 149 0.07 -10.11 0.09
C ILE A 149 0.10 -8.59 -0.02
N TYR A 150 -0.89 -7.96 0.60
CA TYR A 150 -0.99 -6.52 0.81
C TYR A 150 -0.59 -6.21 2.24
N GLN A 151 0.54 -5.55 2.43
CA GLN A 151 1.05 -5.17 3.73
C GLN A 151 0.94 -3.66 3.92
N SER A 152 -0.10 -3.22 4.65
CA SER A 152 -0.19 -1.83 5.09
C SER A 152 0.75 -1.60 6.26
N MET A 153 1.52 -0.52 6.17
CA MET A 153 2.60 -0.20 7.11
C MET A 153 2.11 0.71 8.23
N PRO A 154 2.49 0.43 9.48
CA PRO A 154 2.14 1.26 10.61
C PRO A 154 2.88 2.60 10.59
N ASN A 155 2.33 3.61 11.25
CA ASN A 155 3.09 4.79 11.63
C ASN A 155 4.09 4.40 12.74
N PRO A 156 5.39 4.66 12.57
CA PRO A 156 6.39 4.28 13.56
C PRO A 156 6.37 5.14 14.84
N ALA A 157 5.74 6.32 14.80
CA ALA A 157 5.85 7.35 15.83
C ALA A 157 4.50 7.85 16.39
N ASP A 158 3.43 7.09 16.25
CA ASP A 158 2.13 7.41 16.86
C ASP A 158 2.10 6.99 18.33
N ASP A 159 2.16 7.95 19.22
CA ASP A 159 2.21 7.74 20.67
C ASP A 159 0.84 7.43 21.29
N THR A 160 -0.24 7.50 20.51
CA THR A 160 -1.58 7.07 20.94
C THR A 160 -1.82 5.59 20.70
N PHE A 161 -0.90 4.92 19.98
CA PHE A 161 -1.02 3.52 19.58
C PHE A 161 -2.32 3.19 18.86
N SER A 162 -2.82 4.14 18.09
CA SER A 162 -4.11 4.07 17.44
C SER A 162 -4.17 3.01 16.33
N MET A 163 -5.37 2.69 15.92
CA MET A 163 -5.68 1.88 14.74
C MET A 163 -6.48 2.74 13.76
N PHE A 164 -5.85 3.82 13.27
CA PHE A 164 -6.49 4.72 12.29
C PHE A 164 -6.99 3.94 11.08
N ASN A 165 -8.18 4.31 10.61
CA ASN A 165 -8.78 3.75 9.40
C ASN A 165 -8.99 2.23 9.42
N SER A 166 -8.97 1.59 10.59
CA SER A 166 -9.14 0.13 10.72
C SER A 166 -10.48 -0.38 10.23
N ASP A 167 -11.48 0.47 10.20
CA ASP A 167 -12.83 0.22 9.70
C ASP A 167 -12.90 0.04 8.18
N ALA A 168 -11.93 0.62 7.45
CA ALA A 168 -11.83 0.44 6.01
C ALA A 168 -11.30 -0.94 5.59
N TYR A 169 -10.70 -1.68 6.51
CA TYR A 169 -10.14 -3.01 6.27
C TYR A 169 -11.10 -4.08 6.80
N LEU A 170 -11.81 -4.77 5.92
CA LEU A 170 -12.83 -5.75 6.30
C LEU A 170 -12.26 -7.14 6.53
N SER A 171 -11.04 -7.40 6.06
CA SER A 171 -10.36 -8.69 6.14
C SER A 171 -8.93 -8.55 6.67
N GLY A 172 -8.27 -9.66 6.94
CA GLY A 172 -6.86 -9.73 7.32
C GLY A 172 -6.58 -9.51 8.80
N THR A 173 -5.30 -9.50 9.13
CA THR A 173 -4.81 -9.28 10.50
C THR A 173 -4.44 -7.82 10.68
N LYS A 174 -5.00 -7.20 11.72
CA LYS A 174 -4.77 -5.80 12.08
C LYS A 174 -4.00 -5.70 13.39
N ALA A 175 -3.11 -4.73 13.50
CA ALA A 175 -2.44 -4.42 14.75
C ALA A 175 -2.22 -2.90 14.89
N PRO A 176 -2.21 -2.38 16.13
CA PRO A 176 -2.10 -0.95 16.37
C PRO A 176 -0.70 -0.40 16.05
N ASN A 177 -0.62 0.92 15.84
CA ASN A 177 0.62 1.68 15.88
C ASN A 177 1.24 1.59 17.31
N SER A 178 2.46 1.95 17.54
CA SER A 178 3.57 2.25 16.67
C SER A 178 4.48 1.05 16.53
N GLY A 179 5.35 1.05 15.54
CA GLY A 179 6.28 -0.04 15.40
C GLY A 179 7.00 -0.04 14.05
N HIS A 180 7.75 -1.10 13.82
CA HIS A 180 8.45 -1.30 12.55
C HIS A 180 8.28 -2.73 12.06
N VAL A 181 8.32 -2.88 10.75
CA VAL A 181 8.30 -4.19 10.09
C VAL A 181 9.72 -4.56 9.70
N LYS A 182 10.13 -5.78 10.06
CA LYS A 182 11.38 -6.41 9.65
C LYS A 182 11.09 -7.51 8.65
N VAL A 183 11.78 -7.51 7.53
CA VAL A 183 11.73 -8.59 6.54
C VAL A 183 13.06 -9.31 6.51
N THR A 184 13.03 -10.61 6.77
CA THR A 184 14.22 -11.49 6.70
C THR A 184 14.02 -12.45 5.54
N VAL A 185 14.89 -12.38 4.54
CA VAL A 185 14.81 -13.21 3.34
C VAL A 185 15.84 -14.33 3.40
N ALA A 186 15.37 -15.55 3.14
CA ALA A 186 16.18 -16.75 3.03
C ALA A 186 15.78 -17.54 1.77
N PRO A 187 16.58 -18.49 1.30
CA PRO A 187 16.22 -19.34 0.14
C PRO A 187 14.90 -20.08 0.30
N THR A 188 14.50 -20.36 1.55
CA THR A 188 13.31 -21.15 1.92
C THR A 188 12.10 -20.33 2.30
N GLY A 189 12.21 -19.00 2.45
CA GLY A 189 11.11 -18.15 2.85
C GLY A 189 11.51 -16.70 3.08
N ALA A 190 10.57 -15.79 2.93
CA ALA A 190 10.69 -14.41 3.37
C ALA A 190 9.80 -14.21 4.59
N LYS A 191 10.42 -14.08 5.78
CA LYS A 191 9.71 -13.86 7.05
C LYS A 191 9.50 -12.38 7.27
N VAL A 192 8.26 -12.00 7.54
CA VAL A 192 7.86 -10.63 7.89
C VAL A 192 7.44 -10.62 9.36
N GLU A 193 8.00 -9.69 10.13
CA GLU A 193 7.78 -9.57 11.57
C GLU A 193 7.43 -8.12 11.91
N TYR A 194 6.34 -7.92 12.64
CA TYR A 194 5.96 -6.61 13.15
C TYR A 194 6.30 -6.50 14.62
N PHE A 195 7.18 -5.57 14.95
CA PHE A 195 7.61 -5.27 16.31
C PHE A 195 6.99 -3.94 16.77
N LEU A 196 6.37 -3.96 17.94
CA LEU A 196 5.81 -2.77 18.56
C LEU A 196 6.93 -1.87 19.10
N ALA A 197 6.72 -0.56 18.99
CA ALA A 197 7.54 0.44 19.65
C ALA A 197 6.82 0.92 20.92
N ALA A 198 7.58 1.12 21.99
CA ALA A 198 7.09 1.69 23.24
C ALA A 198 8.17 2.61 23.83
N ARG A 199 7.74 3.70 24.46
CA ARG A 199 8.62 4.57 25.22
C ARG A 199 8.82 4.01 26.62
N PRO A 200 9.87 4.40 27.37
CA PRO A 200 10.10 3.88 28.72
C PRO A 200 8.94 4.13 29.70
N GLN A 201 8.14 5.17 29.48
CA GLN A 201 6.99 5.52 30.32
C GLN A 201 5.69 4.78 29.91
N ASP A 202 5.66 4.07 28.80
CA ASP A 202 4.46 3.38 28.33
C ASP A 202 4.33 2.05 29.08
N SER A 203 3.28 1.91 29.90
CA SER A 203 3.05 0.71 30.72
C SER A 203 2.21 -0.37 30.02
N GLN A 204 1.55 -0.03 28.91
CA GLN A 204 0.59 -0.91 28.24
C GLN A 204 1.19 -1.88 27.22
N ARG A 205 2.46 -1.68 26.85
CA ARG A 205 3.19 -2.51 25.90
C ARG A 205 4.69 -2.51 26.16
N SER A 206 5.37 -3.54 25.70
CA SER A 206 6.83 -3.61 25.75
C SER A 206 7.42 -3.18 24.43
N ASN A 207 8.55 -2.46 24.49
CA ASN A 207 9.33 -2.16 23.29
C ASN A 207 9.88 -3.43 22.67
N LEU A 208 9.87 -3.50 21.34
CA LEU A 208 10.27 -4.68 20.54
C LEU A 208 9.41 -5.94 20.79
N GLN A 209 8.22 -5.80 21.35
CA GLN A 209 7.28 -6.92 21.44
C GLN A 209 6.85 -7.33 20.02
N LEU A 210 6.97 -8.62 19.70
CA LEU A 210 6.47 -9.17 18.45
C LEU A 210 4.93 -9.19 18.49
N ALA A 211 4.30 -8.39 17.61
CA ALA A 211 2.84 -8.30 17.51
C ALA A 211 2.28 -9.26 16.46
N HIS A 212 3.00 -9.46 15.36
CA HIS A 212 2.57 -10.35 14.28
C HIS A 212 3.77 -10.85 13.48
N SER A 213 3.64 -12.05 12.90
CA SER A 213 4.61 -12.56 11.93
C SER A 213 3.96 -13.52 10.94
N TYR A 214 4.48 -13.53 9.72
CA TYR A 214 4.13 -14.50 8.69
C TYR A 214 5.34 -14.79 7.79
N THR A 215 5.24 -15.85 7.00
CA THR A 215 6.31 -16.24 6.06
C THR A 215 5.71 -16.47 4.68
N VAL A 216 6.33 -15.85 3.69
CA VAL A 216 6.00 -16.03 2.28
C VAL A 216 6.94 -17.07 1.69
N GLN A 217 6.39 -18.06 1.01
CA GLN A 217 7.18 -19.07 0.31
C GLN A 217 7.72 -18.53 -1.02
N PRO A 218 8.89 -19.03 -1.49
CA PRO A 218 9.38 -18.67 -2.80
C PRO A 218 8.38 -19.11 -3.87
N ARG A 219 8.09 -18.25 -4.83
CA ARG A 219 7.29 -18.64 -5.98
C ARG A 219 8.17 -19.40 -6.95
N LEU A 220 7.78 -20.63 -7.26
CA LEU A 220 8.36 -21.37 -8.36
C LEU A 220 7.86 -20.74 -9.67
N MET A 221 8.77 -20.28 -10.49
CA MET A 221 8.47 -19.82 -11.86
C MET A 221 8.41 -21.02 -12.80
#